data_ee2dc51953fad3bcc7acebf4da1c1d54
#
_entry.id   ee2dc51953fad3bcc7acebf4da1c1d54
#
_cell.length_a   1.000
_cell.length_b   1.000
_cell.length_c   1.000
_cell.angle_alpha   90.00
_cell.angle_beta   90.00
_cell.angle_gamma   90.00
#
_symmetry.space_group_name_H-M   'P 1'
#
loop_
_entity.id
_entity.type
_entity.pdbx_description
1 polymer ?
#
loop_
_entity_poly.entity_id
_entity_poly.type
_entity_poly.pdbx_seq_one_letter_code
_entity_poly.pdbx_strand_id
1 'polypeptide(L)'
;MNSRILIAFDSTQQALRAEVLLEYADIEIDTRPTPKEITAGCALSIDIPAADFLEVDRIIKDENVEIKGYYHMVKGIYVPYIHREEMEHE
;
A
#
# COMPACT_ATOMS: atom_id res chain seq x y z
N MET A 1 -15.55 5.62 10.00
CA MET A 1 -14.98 4.33 9.70
C MET A 1 -13.62 4.49 9.13
N ASN A 2 -12.70 3.69 9.58
CA ASN A 2 -11.32 3.83 9.16
C ASN A 2 -10.98 2.78 8.14
N SER A 3 -11.21 3.12 6.89
CA SER A 3 -10.80 2.23 5.82
C SER A 3 -9.29 2.24 5.70
N ARG A 4 -8.73 1.06 5.47
CA ARG A 4 -7.28 0.90 5.35
C ARG A 4 -6.94 0.26 4.01
N ILE A 5 -5.76 0.59 3.53
CA ILE A 5 -5.24 -0.01 2.30
C ILE A 5 -3.89 -0.62 2.64
N LEU A 6 -3.65 -1.81 2.13
CA LEU A 6 -2.41 -2.53 2.38
C LEU A 6 -1.53 -2.45 1.15
N ILE A 7 -0.26 -2.13 1.35
CA ILE A 7 0.72 -2.13 0.28
C ILE A 7 1.57 -3.38 0.43
N ALA A 8 1.59 -4.22 -0.59
CA ALA A 8 2.42 -5.41 -0.59
C ALA A 8 3.65 -5.18 -1.45
N PHE A 9 4.72 -5.86 -1.12
CA PHE A 9 6.02 -5.67 -1.78
C PHE A 9 6.60 -7.00 -2.17
N ASP A 10 7.43 -7.01 -3.21
CA ASP A 10 8.20 -8.20 -3.57
C ASP A 10 9.63 -8.14 -3.03
N SER A 11 10.04 -7.00 -2.52
CA SER A 11 11.39 -6.79 -2.02
C SER A 11 11.33 -6.15 -0.64
N THR A 12 12.01 -6.76 0.33
CA THR A 12 12.09 -6.20 1.67
C THR A 12 12.75 -4.82 1.65
N GLN A 13 13.73 -4.66 0.78
CA GLN A 13 14.43 -3.38 0.67
C GLN A 13 13.47 -2.28 0.24
N GLN A 14 12.59 -2.58 -0.70
CA GLN A 14 11.61 -1.59 -1.15
C GLN A 14 10.59 -1.30 -0.06
N ALA A 15 10.20 -2.31 0.69
CA ALA A 15 9.26 -2.11 1.79
C ALA A 15 9.86 -1.19 2.85
N LEU A 16 11.11 -1.41 3.20
CA LEU A 16 11.76 -0.55 4.19
C LEU A 16 11.94 0.87 3.68
N ARG A 17 12.22 1.01 2.40
CA ARG A 17 12.35 2.33 1.80
C ARG A 17 11.02 3.08 1.86
N ALA A 18 9.93 2.38 1.52
CA ALA A 18 8.61 2.99 1.58
C ALA A 18 8.26 3.41 3.01
N GLU A 19 8.61 2.57 3.98
CA GLU A 19 8.33 2.89 5.38
C GLU A 19 8.97 4.22 5.78
N VAL A 20 10.24 4.40 5.43
CA VAL A 20 10.95 5.62 5.77
C VAL A 20 10.32 6.83 5.08
N LEU A 21 10.02 6.69 3.78
CA LEU A 21 9.45 7.79 3.02
C LEU A 21 8.10 8.22 3.53
N LEU A 22 7.26 7.24 3.88
CA LEU A 22 5.91 7.57 4.33
C LEU A 22 5.92 8.14 5.74
N GLU A 23 6.80 7.65 6.59
CA GLU A 23 6.93 8.23 7.92
C GLU A 23 7.45 9.65 7.85
N TYR A 24 8.36 9.91 6.94
CA TYR A 24 8.89 11.25 6.75
C TYR A 24 7.79 12.21 6.31
N ALA A 25 6.81 11.72 5.58
CA ALA A 25 5.69 12.52 5.12
C ALA A 25 4.56 12.61 6.15
N ASP A 26 4.79 12.10 7.35
CA ASP A 26 3.81 12.13 8.44
C ASP A 26 2.56 11.33 8.14
N ILE A 27 2.70 10.29 7.37
CA ILE A 27 1.59 9.39 7.10
C ILE A 27 1.58 8.30 8.17
N GLU A 28 0.42 8.07 8.74
CA GLU A 28 0.26 7.10 9.82
C GLU A 28 0.23 5.70 9.24
N ILE A 29 1.36 5.02 9.29
CA ILE A 29 1.46 3.68 8.73
C ILE A 29 1.56 2.64 9.82
N ASP A 30 1.20 1.41 9.46
CA ASP A 30 1.43 0.23 10.29
C ASP A 30 2.13 -0.80 9.45
N THR A 31 3.10 -1.52 10.04
CA THR A 31 3.70 -2.64 9.32
C THR A 31 3.00 -3.91 9.75
N ARG A 32 2.78 -4.80 8.80
CA ARG A 32 2.04 -6.03 9.05
C ARG A 32 2.63 -7.17 8.24
N PRO A 33 2.44 -8.42 8.69
CA PRO A 33 2.82 -9.55 7.85
C PRO A 33 1.95 -9.55 6.60
N THR A 34 2.54 -9.93 5.47
CA THR A 34 1.78 -10.03 4.23
C THR A 34 0.77 -11.16 4.34
N PRO A 35 -0.52 -10.90 4.06
CA PRO A 35 -1.54 -11.94 4.16
C PRO A 35 -1.29 -13.09 3.20
N LYS A 36 -1.75 -14.27 3.58
CA LYS A 36 -1.53 -15.47 2.79
C LYS A 36 -2.10 -15.39 1.39
N GLU A 37 -3.23 -14.70 1.25
CA GLU A 37 -3.88 -14.62 -0.05
C GLU A 37 -3.14 -13.73 -1.03
N ILE A 38 -2.13 -12.98 -0.56
CA ILE A 38 -1.33 -12.15 -1.44
C ILE A 38 0.00 -12.85 -1.68
N THR A 39 0.26 -13.20 -2.93
CA THR A 39 1.53 -13.83 -3.29
C THR A 39 2.55 -12.73 -3.55
N ALA A 40 3.49 -12.57 -2.64
CA ALA A 40 4.48 -11.52 -2.75
C ALA A 40 5.83 -12.03 -2.25
N GLY A 41 6.90 -11.46 -2.77
CA GLY A 41 8.25 -11.90 -2.41
C GLY A 41 8.70 -11.43 -1.05
N CYS A 42 8.02 -10.46 -0.46
CA CYS A 42 8.39 -9.91 0.83
C CYS A 42 7.31 -10.22 1.85
N ALA A 43 7.73 -10.64 3.04
CA ALA A 43 6.77 -10.97 4.09
C ALA A 43 6.25 -9.73 4.81
N LEU A 44 6.77 -8.55 4.49
CA LEU A 44 6.39 -7.32 5.16
C LEU A 44 5.49 -6.49 4.26
N SER A 45 4.37 -6.04 4.81
CA SER A 45 3.43 -5.14 4.11
C SER A 45 3.22 -3.90 4.95
N ILE A 46 2.73 -2.84 4.33
CA ILE A 46 2.49 -1.58 5.01
C ILE A 46 1.01 -1.23 4.88
N ASP A 47 0.41 -0.90 6.00
CA ASP A 47 -1.01 -0.55 6.07
C ASP A 47 -1.11 0.95 6.20
N ILE A 48 -1.96 1.59 5.39
CA ILE A 48 -2.12 3.03 5.40
C ILE A 48 -3.60 3.38 5.49
N PRO A 49 -3.92 4.59 5.98
CA PRO A 49 -5.30 5.05 5.92
C PRO A 49 -5.72 5.29 4.48
N ALA A 50 -6.92 4.85 4.12
CA ALA A 50 -7.40 5.03 2.75
C ALA A 50 -7.47 6.51 2.38
N ALA A 51 -7.72 7.36 3.35
CA ALA A 51 -7.78 8.80 3.10
C ALA A 51 -6.47 9.37 2.58
N ASP A 52 -5.35 8.69 2.85
CA ASP A 52 -4.04 9.16 2.42
C ASP A 52 -3.56 8.48 1.13
N PHE A 53 -4.43 7.71 0.49
CA PHE A 53 -4.00 6.91 -0.66
C PHE A 53 -3.38 7.75 -1.76
N LEU A 54 -3.99 8.87 -2.13
CA LEU A 54 -3.48 9.65 -3.24
C LEU A 54 -2.09 10.20 -2.95
N GLU A 55 -1.89 10.66 -1.73
CA GLU A 55 -0.57 11.17 -1.36
C GLU A 55 0.46 10.05 -1.31
N VAL A 56 0.08 8.91 -0.77
CA VAL A 56 0.98 7.77 -0.71
C VAL A 56 1.37 7.31 -2.11
N ASP A 57 0.37 7.20 -2.99
CA ASP A 57 0.64 6.76 -4.36
C ASP A 57 1.56 7.74 -5.09
N ARG A 58 1.38 9.02 -4.84
CA ARG A 58 2.25 10.03 -5.43
C ARG A 58 3.69 9.86 -4.96
N ILE A 59 3.88 9.63 -3.66
CA ILE A 59 5.23 9.44 -3.11
C ILE A 59 5.87 8.19 -3.68
N ILE A 60 5.12 7.11 -3.72
CA ILE A 60 5.60 5.84 -4.26
C ILE A 60 6.09 6.01 -5.70
N LYS A 61 5.31 6.72 -6.51
CA LYS A 61 5.67 6.94 -7.90
C LYS A 61 6.83 7.92 -8.06
N ASP A 62 6.78 9.01 -7.33
CA ASP A 62 7.82 10.04 -7.42
C ASP A 62 9.18 9.50 -7.01
N GLU A 63 9.19 8.61 -6.02
CA GLU A 63 10.45 8.06 -5.50
C GLU A 63 10.79 6.73 -6.13
N ASN A 64 10.01 6.29 -7.10
CA ASN A 64 10.28 5.05 -7.83
C ASN A 64 10.36 3.83 -6.91
N VAL A 65 9.49 3.77 -5.92
CA VAL A 65 9.43 2.60 -5.05
C VAL A 65 8.68 1.50 -5.78
N GLU A 66 9.25 0.31 -5.79
CA GLU A 66 8.59 -0.83 -6.44
C GLU A 66 7.69 -1.52 -5.45
N ILE A 67 6.43 -1.69 -5.81
CA ILE A 67 5.47 -2.38 -4.98
C ILE A 67 4.84 -3.52 -5.76
N LYS A 68 4.33 -4.51 -5.03
CA LYS A 68 3.54 -5.57 -5.65
C LYS A 68 2.18 -5.04 -6.05
N GLY A 69 1.57 -4.26 -5.17
CA GLY A 69 0.28 -3.67 -5.45
C GLY A 69 -0.36 -3.15 -4.18
N TYR A 70 -1.53 -2.57 -4.38
CA TYR A 70 -2.38 -2.10 -3.28
C TYR A 70 -3.54 -3.07 -3.12
N TYR A 71 -3.93 -3.31 -1.88
CA TYR A 71 -4.98 -4.28 -1.57
C TYR A 71 -5.89 -3.71 -0.49
N HIS A 72 -7.12 -4.18 -0.46
CA HIS A 72 -8.02 -3.82 0.62
C HIS A 72 -8.88 -5.02 0.97
N MET A 73 -9.47 -4.98 2.15
CA MET A 73 -10.24 -6.12 2.64
C MET A 73 -11.67 -6.05 2.15
N VAL A 74 -12.13 -7.13 1.55
CA VAL A 74 -13.52 -7.27 1.12
C VAL A 74 -14.01 -8.61 1.64
N LYS A 75 -15.02 -8.57 2.48
CA LYS A 75 -15.63 -9.78 3.03
C LYS A 75 -14.61 -10.73 3.66
N GLY A 76 -13.67 -10.15 4.38
CA GLY A 76 -12.71 -10.92 5.14
C GLY A 76 -11.46 -11.35 4.42
N ILE A 77 -11.31 -11.01 3.14
CA ILE A 77 -10.08 -11.32 2.42
C ILE A 77 -9.55 -10.08 1.71
N TYR A 78 -8.25 -10.07 1.46
CA TYR A 78 -7.63 -8.96 0.75
C TYR A 78 -7.73 -9.18 -0.75
N VAL A 79 -8.18 -8.15 -1.45
CA VAL A 79 -8.28 -8.18 -2.91
C VAL A 79 -7.61 -6.93 -3.45
N PRO A 80 -7.21 -6.94 -4.73
CA PRO A 80 -6.56 -5.76 -5.31
C PRO A 80 -7.44 -4.54 -5.19
N TYR A 81 -6.83 -3.42 -4.85
CA TYR A 81 -7.51 -2.14 -4.71
C TYR A 81 -7.30 -1.31 -5.95
N ILE A 82 -8.37 -0.83 -6.54
CA ILE A 82 -8.32 0.03 -7.71
C ILE A 82 -8.96 1.35 -7.35
N HIS A 83 -8.21 2.44 -7.53
CA HIS A 83 -8.74 3.76 -7.23
C HIS A 83 -9.67 4.21 -8.34
N ARG A 84 -10.91 4.44 -7.99
CA ARG A 84 -11.94 4.67 -8.98
C ARG A 84 -11.83 5.96 -9.74
N GLU A 85 -11.17 6.92 -9.15
CA GLU A 85 -11.04 8.22 -9.77
C GLU A 85 -10.40 8.15 -11.14
N GLU A 86 -9.48 7.20 -11.29
CA GLU A 86 -8.79 7.06 -12.56
C GLU A 86 -9.70 6.58 -13.66
N MET A 87 -10.77 5.90 -13.29
CA MET A 87 -11.68 5.35 -14.27
C MET A 87 -12.69 6.35 -14.74
N GLU A 88 -12.82 7.44 -14.04
CA GLU A 88 -13.82 8.44 -14.37
C GLU A 88 -13.33 9.48 -15.32
N HIS A 89 -12.08 9.40 -15.69
CA HIS A 89 -11.50 10.38 -16.60
C HIS A 89 -11.62 10.02 -18.05
N GLU A 90 -12.37 9.00 -18.36
CA GLU A 90 -12.45 8.58 -19.73
C GLU A 90 -13.32 9.39 -20.57
#